data_e2a9791fefe43f115848f4d8a114783e
#
_entry.id   e2a9791fefe43f115848f4d8a114783e
#
_cell.length_a   1.000
_cell.length_b   1.000
_cell.length_c   1.000
_cell.angle_alpha   90.00
_cell.angle_beta   90.00
_cell.angle_gamma   90.00
#
_symmetry.space_group_name_H-M   'P 1'
#
loop_
_entity.id
_entity.type
_entity.pdbx_description
1 polymer ?
#
loop_
_entity_poly.entity_id
_entity_poly.type
_entity_poly.pdbx_seq_one_letter_code
_entity_poly.pdbx_strand_id
1 'polypeptide(L)'
;MRPNIVVFLTDDHGPWAANCFGTPELRTPALDSLVANGIYFPNAYTPSPVCSPARASFWTGMYPSQHGIHDWIDEKTFPKKWLPERLPTLASLLHDGGYRTGFVGKWHCGQSWVHQPGFDFYVGENKDQYPHRGQCKFNDNGRDVTYVGQRSDFLTSRAIDFLSETSDKRPVFLFVGLTDTHSPFTDHPQHLVDHYAANPVKSVKVEKYTGNATKVPGKMPLPNEHQRRMAQYAASVETIDQCVGRVLDHLTALGTANNTAVLYTGDHGHMNGHHGLYYKGNATIPQNFYDESIRVPCVWRMPGKSAAGQVSRSWVNHCDQFETILELASVSRKHDVELNPGISLLPTLLGKANDTRDIAICEYGNAQMIRTSKLKVIKRFGRGFLDEAYDLINDPRETTNVIENVRNSSDYTGALTSLTDHFNKFRFAGLEGFTGSIPKHNGGEPWSGI
;
A
#
# COMPACT_ATOMS: atom_id res chain seq x y z
N MET A 1 6.99 27.93 6.62
CA MET A 1 5.93 27.29 7.44
C MET A 1 5.88 25.83 7.04
N ARG A 2 5.82 24.90 8.00
CA ARG A 2 5.70 23.46 7.73
C ARG A 2 4.31 23.18 7.11
N PRO A 3 4.20 22.38 6.03
CA PRO A 3 2.92 22.12 5.39
C PRO A 3 2.06 21.17 6.24
N ASN A 4 0.74 21.21 6.03
CA ASN A 4 -0.11 20.10 6.38
C ASN A 4 0.19 18.92 5.45
N ILE A 5 -0.03 17.70 5.91
CA ILE A 5 0.22 16.48 5.16
C ILE A 5 -1.02 15.59 5.28
N VAL A 6 -1.60 15.22 4.16
CA VAL A 6 -2.72 14.28 4.09
C VAL A 6 -2.29 13.07 3.26
N VAL A 7 -2.45 11.89 3.84
CA VAL A 7 -2.14 10.61 3.19
C VAL A 7 -3.42 9.82 3.00
N PHE A 8 -3.71 9.45 1.77
CA PHE A 8 -4.68 8.41 1.44
C PHE A 8 -3.93 7.12 1.14
N LEU A 9 -4.17 6.09 1.93
CA LEU A 9 -3.62 4.77 1.69
C LEU A 9 -4.78 3.78 1.56
N THR A 10 -4.93 3.22 0.35
CA THR A 10 -6.02 2.30 0.01
C THR A 10 -5.57 0.86 0.11
N ASP A 11 -6.50 -0.07 0.36
CA ASP A 11 -6.26 -1.50 0.44
C ASP A 11 -6.65 -2.19 -0.88
N ASP A 12 -5.87 -3.15 -1.37
CA ASP A 12 -6.16 -3.89 -2.62
C ASP A 12 -6.42 -2.98 -3.85
N HIS A 13 -5.74 -1.84 -3.95
CA HIS A 13 -5.91 -0.94 -5.09
C HIS A 13 -4.89 -1.27 -6.20
N GLY A 14 -5.37 -1.87 -7.28
CA GLY A 14 -4.52 -2.20 -8.42
C GLY A 14 -3.84 -0.97 -9.03
N PRO A 15 -2.57 -1.06 -9.46
CA PRO A 15 -1.84 0.08 -10.05
C PRO A 15 -2.45 0.59 -11.36
N TRP A 16 -3.39 -0.15 -11.91
CA TRP A 16 -4.14 0.14 -13.14
C TRP A 16 -5.53 0.76 -12.86
N ALA A 17 -6.00 0.75 -11.60
CA ALA A 17 -7.40 0.91 -11.24
C ALA A 17 -7.82 2.37 -11.03
N ALA A 18 -7.61 3.22 -12.02
CA ALA A 18 -8.21 4.55 -12.17
C ALA A 18 -8.12 4.98 -13.64
N ASN A 19 -8.90 5.98 -14.05
CA ASN A 19 -8.78 6.55 -15.40
C ASN A 19 -7.35 7.04 -15.66
N CYS A 20 -6.80 7.85 -14.77
CA CYS A 20 -5.42 8.35 -14.88
C CYS A 20 -4.33 7.27 -14.76
N PHE A 21 -4.65 6.05 -14.33
CA PHE A 21 -3.71 4.92 -14.22
C PHE A 21 -3.85 3.90 -15.37
N GLY A 22 -4.69 4.19 -16.37
CA GLY A 22 -4.79 3.40 -17.59
C GLY A 22 -6.09 2.62 -17.78
N THR A 23 -7.11 2.82 -16.94
CA THR A 23 -8.44 2.21 -17.07
C THR A 23 -9.50 3.31 -17.34
N PRO A 24 -9.67 3.73 -18.59
CA PRO A 24 -10.49 4.89 -18.95
C PRO A 24 -11.99 4.71 -18.67
N GLU A 25 -12.45 3.50 -18.43
CA GLU A 25 -13.84 3.23 -18.06
C GLU A 25 -14.15 3.60 -16.60
N LEU A 26 -13.14 3.78 -15.74
CA LEU A 26 -13.32 4.15 -14.35
C LEU A 26 -13.51 5.67 -14.19
N ARG A 27 -14.54 6.06 -13.49
CA ARG A 27 -14.85 7.47 -13.20
C ARG A 27 -14.13 7.90 -11.92
N THR A 28 -12.97 8.53 -12.09
CA THR A 28 -12.09 8.90 -10.97
C THR A 28 -11.61 10.36 -11.06
N PRO A 29 -12.54 11.34 -11.10
CA PRO A 29 -12.19 12.75 -11.34
C PRO A 29 -11.31 13.36 -10.25
N ALA A 30 -11.42 12.91 -8.99
CA ALA A 30 -10.56 13.40 -7.91
C ALA A 30 -9.13 12.90 -8.06
N LEU A 31 -8.92 11.62 -8.40
CA LEU A 31 -7.61 11.05 -8.68
C LEU A 31 -7.01 11.65 -9.97
N ASP A 32 -7.82 11.83 -11.01
CA ASP A 32 -7.41 12.50 -12.25
C ASP A 32 -6.91 13.93 -11.96
N SER A 33 -7.62 14.66 -11.10
CA SER A 33 -7.21 15.98 -10.64
C SER A 33 -5.92 15.95 -9.82
N LEU A 34 -5.73 14.95 -8.96
CA LEU A 34 -4.48 14.79 -8.21
C LEU A 34 -3.29 14.58 -9.15
N VAL A 35 -3.44 13.73 -10.16
CA VAL A 35 -2.39 13.48 -11.18
C VAL A 35 -2.15 14.75 -12.01
N ALA A 36 -3.20 15.42 -12.47
CA ALA A 36 -3.08 16.64 -13.26
C ALA A 36 -2.40 17.80 -12.51
N ASN A 37 -2.50 17.83 -11.18
CA ASN A 37 -1.95 18.88 -10.33
C ASN A 37 -0.77 18.41 -9.45
N GLY A 38 -0.23 17.21 -9.71
CA GLY A 38 0.82 16.59 -8.93
C GLY A 38 1.89 15.90 -9.76
N ILE A 39 2.60 15.00 -9.13
CA ILE A 39 3.59 14.12 -9.76
C ILE A 39 3.13 12.68 -9.57
N TYR A 40 2.96 11.96 -10.69
CA TYR A 40 2.64 10.54 -10.71
C TYR A 40 3.92 9.70 -10.81
N PHE A 41 4.02 8.66 -9.99
CA PHE A 41 5.13 7.70 -9.95
C PHE A 41 4.64 6.32 -10.42
N PRO A 42 4.70 5.99 -11.73
CA PRO A 42 4.25 4.70 -12.24
C PRO A 42 5.11 3.52 -11.76
N ASN A 43 6.34 3.76 -11.29
CA ASN A 43 7.24 2.75 -10.75
C ASN A 43 7.26 2.77 -9.23
N ALA A 44 6.07 2.82 -8.61
CA ALA A 44 5.93 2.71 -7.17
C ALA A 44 5.65 1.26 -6.76
N TYR A 45 6.40 0.77 -5.78
CA TYR A 45 6.38 -0.63 -5.33
C TYR A 45 6.10 -0.71 -3.83
N THR A 46 5.45 -1.79 -3.41
CA THR A 46 5.31 -2.12 -2.00
C THR A 46 6.49 -2.97 -1.52
N PRO A 47 6.98 -2.80 -0.29
CA PRO A 47 7.94 -3.73 0.31
C PRO A 47 7.41 -5.14 0.55
N SER A 48 6.08 -5.33 0.55
CA SER A 48 5.42 -6.63 0.67
C SER A 48 4.05 -6.62 -0.02
N PRO A 49 3.70 -7.66 -0.81
CA PRO A 49 2.42 -7.70 -1.53
C PRO A 49 1.26 -8.21 -0.65
N VAL A 50 1.22 -7.80 0.62
CA VAL A 50 0.14 -8.11 1.57
C VAL A 50 0.03 -7.04 2.66
N CYS A 51 -1.18 -6.84 3.18
CA CYS A 51 -1.57 -5.66 3.97
C CYS A 51 -0.68 -5.34 5.18
N SER A 52 -0.58 -6.24 6.18
CA SER A 52 0.09 -5.91 7.46
C SER A 52 1.57 -5.55 7.29
N PRO A 53 2.41 -6.32 6.57
CA PRO A 53 3.80 -5.94 6.38
C PRO A 53 3.96 -4.69 5.52
N ALA A 54 3.13 -4.50 4.48
CA ALA A 54 3.16 -3.29 3.68
C ALA A 54 2.86 -2.03 4.51
N ARG A 55 1.82 -2.10 5.35
CA ARG A 55 1.45 -1.02 6.27
C ARG A 55 2.51 -0.78 7.34
N ALA A 56 3.09 -1.84 7.89
CA ALA A 56 4.20 -1.71 8.83
C ALA A 56 5.41 -1.03 8.19
N SER A 57 5.72 -1.37 6.93
CA SER A 57 6.78 -0.68 6.18
C SER A 57 6.49 0.81 5.96
N PHE A 58 5.24 1.16 5.66
CA PHE A 58 4.82 2.56 5.58
C PHE A 58 4.99 3.31 6.91
N TRP A 59 4.60 2.68 8.03
CA TRP A 59 4.66 3.29 9.34
C TRP A 59 6.05 3.38 9.95
N THR A 60 6.98 2.50 9.56
CA THR A 60 8.33 2.43 10.16
C THR A 60 9.45 2.87 9.23
N GLY A 61 9.18 2.93 7.92
CA GLY A 61 10.20 3.15 6.89
C GLY A 61 11.18 1.97 6.77
N MET A 62 10.77 0.76 7.17
CA MET A 62 11.60 -0.45 7.22
C MET A 62 10.99 -1.56 6.35
N TYR A 63 11.82 -2.54 5.96
CA TYR A 63 11.35 -3.75 5.28
C TYR A 63 10.83 -4.80 6.28
N PRO A 64 10.04 -5.80 5.82
CA PRO A 64 9.55 -6.89 6.68
C PRO A 64 10.62 -7.58 7.50
N SER A 65 11.80 -7.84 6.93
CA SER A 65 12.94 -8.42 7.66
C SER A 65 13.50 -7.53 8.77
N GLN A 66 13.21 -6.23 8.77
CA GLN A 66 13.62 -5.29 9.80
C GLN A 66 12.54 -5.10 10.88
N HIS A 67 11.27 -4.91 10.49
CA HIS A 67 10.18 -4.69 11.45
C HIS A 67 9.50 -5.97 11.96
N GLY A 68 9.82 -7.14 11.35
CA GLY A 68 9.40 -8.45 11.83
C GLY A 68 7.98 -8.89 11.47
N ILE A 69 7.22 -8.11 10.71
CA ILE A 69 5.90 -8.50 10.21
C ILE A 69 6.07 -9.05 8.79
N HIS A 70 5.93 -10.36 8.62
CA HIS A 70 6.19 -11.05 7.36
C HIS A 70 4.93 -11.53 6.63
N ASP A 71 3.77 -11.52 7.29
CA ASP A 71 2.49 -11.91 6.72
C ASP A 71 1.36 -11.07 7.31
N TRP A 72 0.13 -11.18 6.75
CA TRP A 72 -1.00 -10.46 7.30
C TRP A 72 -1.38 -10.98 8.69
N ILE A 73 -1.77 -10.06 9.55
CA ILE A 73 -2.14 -10.35 10.93
C ILE A 73 -3.65 -10.63 10.97
N ASP A 74 -4.01 -11.85 11.38
CA ASP A 74 -5.38 -12.12 11.78
C ASP A 74 -5.58 -11.61 13.22
N GLU A 75 -6.12 -10.41 13.34
CA GLU A 75 -6.30 -9.76 14.63
C GLU A 75 -7.31 -10.47 15.54
N LYS A 76 -8.14 -11.40 15.02
CA LYS A 76 -9.04 -12.24 15.82
C LYS A 76 -8.28 -13.32 16.58
N THR A 77 -7.31 -13.95 15.91
CA THR A 77 -6.49 -15.02 16.48
C THR A 77 -5.23 -14.49 17.14
N PHE A 78 -4.75 -13.32 16.73
CA PHE A 78 -3.57 -12.62 17.27
C PHE A 78 -3.91 -11.21 17.80
N PRO A 79 -4.58 -11.09 18.95
CA PRO A 79 -5.00 -9.81 19.49
C PRO A 79 -3.86 -9.05 20.19
N LYS A 80 -2.64 -9.08 19.66
CA LYS A 80 -1.46 -8.42 20.27
C LYS A 80 -1.10 -7.15 19.49
N LYS A 81 -0.50 -6.19 20.18
CA LYS A 81 0.27 -5.12 19.56
C LYS A 81 1.44 -5.78 18.83
N TRP A 82 1.54 -5.56 17.53
CA TRP A 82 2.58 -6.21 16.74
C TRP A 82 3.78 -5.30 16.50
N LEU A 83 3.55 -4.01 16.20
CA LEU A 83 4.67 -3.10 16.09
C LEU A 83 5.37 -3.01 17.45
N PRO A 84 6.66 -3.34 17.52
CA PRO A 84 7.40 -3.31 18.79
C PRO A 84 7.34 -1.89 19.38
N GLU A 85 7.16 -1.81 20.70
CA GLU A 85 7.14 -0.51 21.41
C GLU A 85 8.44 0.29 21.20
N ARG A 86 9.52 -0.38 20.79
CA ARG A 86 10.83 0.23 20.50
C ARG A 86 10.95 0.84 19.11
N LEU A 87 10.06 0.53 18.18
CA LEU A 87 10.09 1.09 16.81
C LEU A 87 9.25 2.36 16.79
N PRO A 88 9.89 3.52 16.59
CA PRO A 88 9.16 4.75 16.37
C PRO A 88 8.38 4.65 15.05
N THR A 89 7.11 4.97 15.11
CA THR A 89 6.26 5.07 13.92
C THR A 89 6.30 6.48 13.35
N LEU A 90 5.95 6.61 12.06
CA LEU A 90 5.77 7.91 11.43
C LEU A 90 4.85 8.82 12.26
N ALA A 91 3.77 8.25 12.82
CA ALA A 91 2.84 8.98 13.68
C ALA A 91 3.50 9.53 14.94
N SER A 92 4.25 8.69 15.68
CA SER A 92 4.93 9.12 16.91
C SER A 92 6.00 10.18 16.63
N LEU A 93 6.77 10.02 15.55
CA LEU A 93 7.79 11.00 15.16
C LEU A 93 7.18 12.35 14.79
N LEU A 94 6.09 12.36 14.04
CA LEU A 94 5.39 13.59 13.66
C LEU A 94 4.71 14.25 14.86
N HIS A 95 4.09 13.47 15.75
CA HIS A 95 3.51 13.99 16.99
C HIS A 95 4.58 14.66 17.86
N ASP A 96 5.70 13.98 18.11
CA ASP A 96 6.84 14.52 18.88
C ASP A 96 7.47 15.73 18.16
N GLY A 97 7.41 15.73 16.82
CA GLY A 97 7.81 16.86 15.98
C GLY A 97 6.84 18.04 15.99
N GLY A 98 5.75 17.97 16.77
CA GLY A 98 4.78 19.05 16.95
C GLY A 98 3.73 19.14 15.85
N TYR A 99 3.40 18.05 15.17
CA TYR A 99 2.21 17.94 14.34
C TYR A 99 1.00 17.55 15.19
N ARG A 100 -0.18 18.05 14.80
CA ARG A 100 -1.44 17.47 15.23
C ARG A 100 -1.75 16.28 14.33
N THR A 101 -1.82 15.08 14.91
CA THR A 101 -1.83 13.82 14.18
C THR A 101 -3.20 13.17 14.23
N GLY A 102 -3.73 12.80 13.06
CA GLY A 102 -5.01 12.13 12.91
C GLY A 102 -4.91 10.84 12.09
N PHE A 103 -5.67 9.84 12.51
CA PHE A 103 -5.83 8.56 11.82
C PHE A 103 -7.29 8.21 11.69
N VAL A 104 -7.72 7.83 10.48
CA VAL A 104 -9.03 7.22 10.24
C VAL A 104 -8.89 6.02 9.31
N GLY A 105 -9.50 4.88 9.66
CA GLY A 105 -9.58 3.70 8.80
C GLY A 105 -8.83 2.47 9.30
N LYS A 106 -8.23 1.73 8.36
CA LYS A 106 -7.59 0.43 8.62
C LYS A 106 -6.15 0.61 9.11
N TRP A 107 -5.88 0.15 10.32
CA TRP A 107 -4.52 0.06 10.91
C TRP A 107 -3.81 -1.22 10.49
N HIS A 108 -4.33 -2.37 10.85
CA HIS A 108 -3.89 -3.73 10.51
C HIS A 108 -2.43 -4.06 10.88
N CYS A 109 -1.88 -3.38 11.88
CA CYS A 109 -0.59 -3.69 12.48
C CYS A 109 -0.73 -4.13 13.94
N GLY A 110 -1.83 -4.82 14.25
CA GLY A 110 -2.20 -5.33 15.57
C GLY A 110 -3.05 -4.36 16.38
N GLN A 111 -4.10 -4.89 17.01
CA GLN A 111 -5.04 -4.17 17.86
C GLN A 111 -5.65 -2.90 17.22
N SER A 112 -6.18 -3.01 16.01
CA SER A 112 -6.80 -1.90 15.28
C SER A 112 -7.92 -1.18 16.07
N TRP A 113 -8.55 -1.88 17.00
CA TRP A 113 -9.62 -1.36 17.86
C TRP A 113 -9.14 -0.59 19.11
N VAL A 114 -7.83 -0.39 19.25
CA VAL A 114 -7.21 0.38 20.33
C VAL A 114 -6.60 1.63 19.75
N HIS A 115 -6.76 2.76 20.46
CA HIS A 115 -6.09 4.01 20.09
C HIS A 115 -4.57 3.78 20.02
N GLN A 116 -3.98 4.03 18.86
CA GLN A 116 -2.56 3.78 18.64
C GLN A 116 -1.70 4.97 19.11
N PRO A 117 -0.50 4.70 19.66
CA PRO A 117 0.41 5.77 20.09
C PRO A 117 0.81 6.71 18.95
N GLY A 118 0.99 7.99 19.28
CA GLY A 118 1.41 9.01 18.33
C GLY A 118 0.27 9.67 17.55
N PHE A 119 -0.99 9.37 17.85
CA PHE A 119 -2.14 10.06 17.29
C PHE A 119 -2.88 10.89 18.35
N ASP A 120 -3.20 12.14 18.02
CA ASP A 120 -4.11 12.97 18.81
C ASP A 120 -5.58 12.59 18.56
N PHE A 121 -5.89 12.08 17.36
CA PHE A 121 -7.21 11.67 16.91
C PHE A 121 -7.11 10.30 16.23
N TYR A 122 -7.93 9.35 16.65
CA TYR A 122 -7.88 7.98 16.15
C TYR A 122 -9.27 7.41 15.92
N VAL A 123 -9.57 7.07 14.67
CA VAL A 123 -10.77 6.31 14.30
C VAL A 123 -10.33 5.03 13.60
N GLY A 124 -10.22 3.95 14.36
CA GLY A 124 -9.80 2.64 13.87
C GLY A 124 -10.97 1.72 13.58
N GLU A 125 -10.84 0.90 12.55
CA GLU A 125 -11.79 -0.18 12.29
C GLU A 125 -11.71 -1.22 13.41
N ASN A 126 -12.86 -1.75 13.84
CA ASN A 126 -12.91 -2.82 14.82
C ASN A 126 -12.50 -4.16 14.17
N LYS A 127 -12.37 -5.22 14.98
CA LYS A 127 -11.96 -6.59 14.60
C LYS A 127 -12.70 -7.15 13.39
N ASP A 128 -13.94 -6.71 13.16
CA ASP A 128 -14.75 -7.08 12.02
C ASP A 128 -14.61 -6.03 10.93
N GLN A 129 -13.71 -6.28 9.99
CA GLN A 129 -13.42 -5.38 8.86
C GLN A 129 -14.53 -5.31 7.81
N TYR A 130 -15.62 -6.06 7.98
CA TYR A 130 -16.75 -6.15 7.06
C TYR A 130 -18.08 -6.09 7.81
N PRO A 131 -19.10 -5.56 7.23
CA PRO A 131 -19.35 -5.20 5.82
C PRO A 131 -18.80 -3.82 5.42
N HIS A 132 -18.69 -3.55 4.10
CA HIS A 132 -18.41 -2.20 3.59
C HIS A 132 -19.61 -1.26 3.77
N ARG A 133 -20.81 -1.81 3.86
CA ARG A 133 -22.05 -1.10 4.09
C ARG A 133 -22.95 -1.87 5.08
N GLY A 134 -23.66 -1.15 5.90
CA GLY A 134 -24.54 -1.72 6.92
C GLY A 134 -24.07 -1.32 8.30
N GLN A 135 -24.09 -2.24 9.27
CA GLN A 135 -23.60 -1.97 10.63
C GLN A 135 -22.09 -2.12 10.70
N CYS A 136 -21.39 -1.01 10.60
CA CYS A 136 -19.93 -0.94 10.70
C CYS A 136 -19.50 -0.49 12.10
N LYS A 137 -18.53 -1.17 12.69
CA LYS A 137 -18.05 -0.89 14.05
C LYS A 137 -16.66 -0.26 14.03
N PHE A 138 -16.48 0.76 14.85
CA PHE A 138 -15.23 1.52 14.96
C PHE A 138 -14.89 1.77 16.42
N ASN A 139 -13.59 1.95 16.70
CA ASN A 139 -13.12 2.72 17.83
C ASN A 139 -12.99 4.17 17.38
N ASP A 140 -13.75 5.08 17.97
CA ASP A 140 -13.68 6.52 17.72
C ASP A 140 -13.15 7.21 18.98
N ASN A 141 -11.86 7.52 18.98
CA ASN A 141 -11.17 8.17 20.10
C ASN A 141 -11.41 7.46 21.45
N GLY A 142 -11.30 6.13 21.45
CA GLY A 142 -11.48 5.30 22.65
C GLY A 142 -12.94 4.91 22.93
N ARG A 143 -13.89 5.28 22.07
CA ARG A 143 -15.31 4.91 22.19
C ARG A 143 -15.69 3.93 21.10
N ASP A 144 -16.41 2.87 21.47
CA ASP A 144 -17.00 1.97 20.49
C ASP A 144 -18.22 2.64 19.83
N VAL A 145 -18.16 2.76 18.52
CA VAL A 145 -19.21 3.37 17.69
C VAL A 145 -19.71 2.36 16.67
N THR A 146 -21.04 2.27 16.52
CA THR A 146 -21.66 1.55 15.42
C THR A 146 -22.29 2.56 14.46
N TYR A 147 -21.81 2.57 13.23
CA TYR A 147 -22.37 3.38 12.16
C TYR A 147 -23.19 2.51 11.20
N VAL A 148 -24.35 2.99 10.79
CA VAL A 148 -25.20 2.30 9.80
C VAL A 148 -25.14 3.07 8.49
N GLY A 149 -24.46 2.51 7.51
CA GLY A 149 -24.25 3.16 6.22
C GLY A 149 -23.03 2.63 5.50
N GLN A 150 -22.50 3.42 4.55
CA GLN A 150 -21.25 3.12 3.87
C GLN A 150 -20.07 3.43 4.81
N ARG A 151 -19.17 2.46 5.01
CA ARG A 151 -18.01 2.57 5.92
C ARG A 151 -17.14 3.79 5.59
N SER A 152 -16.79 3.94 4.32
CA SER A 152 -15.95 5.05 3.85
C SER A 152 -16.59 6.42 4.03
N ASP A 153 -17.92 6.53 4.01
CA ASP A 153 -18.61 7.79 4.31
C ASP A 153 -18.38 8.23 5.76
N PHE A 154 -18.48 7.28 6.71
CA PHE A 154 -18.17 7.57 8.11
C PHE A 154 -16.72 8.01 8.28
N LEU A 155 -15.78 7.23 7.75
CA LEU A 155 -14.34 7.53 7.85
C LEU A 155 -14.02 8.90 7.23
N THR A 156 -14.56 9.19 6.06
CA THR A 156 -14.38 10.49 5.39
C THR A 156 -14.95 11.63 6.21
N SER A 157 -16.13 11.46 6.81
CA SER A 157 -16.72 12.48 7.68
C SER A 157 -15.85 12.73 8.92
N ARG A 158 -15.30 11.67 9.52
CA ARG A 158 -14.38 11.82 10.66
C ARG A 158 -13.05 12.48 10.27
N ALA A 159 -12.55 12.21 9.06
CA ALA A 159 -11.39 12.92 8.51
C ALA A 159 -11.66 14.44 8.36
N ILE A 160 -12.83 14.79 7.85
CA ILE A 160 -13.30 16.16 7.71
C ILE A 160 -13.48 16.84 9.08
N ASP A 161 -14.06 16.14 10.06
CA ASP A 161 -14.20 16.66 11.42
C ASP A 161 -12.83 16.99 12.04
N PHE A 162 -11.85 16.09 11.88
CA PHE A 162 -10.49 16.33 12.32
C PHE A 162 -9.88 17.57 11.66
N LEU A 163 -10.04 17.75 10.34
CA LEU A 163 -9.51 18.92 9.62
C LEU A 163 -10.23 20.21 10.00
N SER A 164 -11.49 20.14 10.38
CA SER A 164 -12.32 21.31 10.76
C SER A 164 -11.95 21.91 12.11
N GLU A 165 -11.22 21.20 12.96
CA GLU A 165 -10.72 21.71 14.22
C GLU A 165 -9.57 22.70 13.97
N THR A 166 -9.88 23.99 13.98
CA THR A 166 -8.95 25.07 13.64
C THR A 166 -8.40 25.85 14.84
N SER A 167 -8.83 25.50 16.06
CA SER A 167 -8.32 26.12 17.29
C SER A 167 -6.87 25.73 17.56
N ASP A 168 -6.47 24.52 17.25
CA ASP A 168 -5.09 24.03 17.30
C ASP A 168 -4.31 24.56 16.08
N LYS A 169 -3.25 25.31 16.33
CA LYS A 169 -2.42 25.95 15.29
C LYS A 169 -1.24 25.11 14.82
N ARG A 170 -1.09 23.89 15.36
CA ARG A 170 -0.06 22.96 14.88
C ARG A 170 -0.34 22.59 13.40
N PRO A 171 0.70 22.35 12.59
CA PRO A 171 0.50 21.73 11.28
C PRO A 171 -0.14 20.34 11.44
N VAL A 172 -0.93 19.92 10.47
CA VAL A 172 -1.72 18.70 10.53
C VAL A 172 -1.02 17.58 9.76
N PHE A 173 -0.99 16.38 10.36
CA PHE A 173 -0.80 15.11 9.65
C PHE A 173 -2.08 14.29 9.77
N LEU A 174 -2.70 13.97 8.66
CA LEU A 174 -3.89 13.13 8.59
C LEU A 174 -3.63 11.91 7.71
N PHE A 175 -3.86 10.72 8.26
CA PHE A 175 -3.85 9.46 7.51
C PHE A 175 -5.27 8.95 7.34
N VAL A 176 -5.65 8.65 6.09
CA VAL A 176 -6.96 8.13 5.69
C VAL A 176 -6.77 6.76 5.03
N GLY A 177 -7.08 5.70 5.78
CA GLY A 177 -6.91 4.31 5.34
C GLY A 177 -8.23 3.71 4.85
N LEU A 178 -8.52 3.80 3.54
CA LEU A 178 -9.75 3.29 2.95
C LEU A 178 -9.62 1.83 2.53
N THR A 179 -10.70 1.05 2.70
CA THR A 179 -10.72 -0.40 2.46
C THR A 179 -11.75 -0.85 1.44
N ASP A 180 -12.39 0.04 0.74
CA ASP A 180 -13.51 -0.28 -0.15
C ASP A 180 -13.12 -1.23 -1.29
N THR A 181 -11.90 -1.14 -1.78
CA THR A 181 -11.33 -2.02 -2.83
C THR A 181 -10.91 -3.41 -2.34
N HIS A 182 -10.93 -3.65 -1.02
CA HIS A 182 -10.64 -4.97 -0.46
C HIS A 182 -11.84 -5.92 -0.60
N SER A 183 -11.58 -7.21 -0.78
CA SER A 183 -12.65 -8.25 -0.74
C SER A 183 -13.35 -8.30 0.63
N PRO A 184 -14.64 -8.71 0.73
CA PRO A 184 -15.49 -9.18 -0.35
C PRO A 184 -15.93 -8.05 -1.27
N PHE A 185 -16.01 -8.31 -2.57
CA PHE A 185 -16.46 -7.32 -3.55
C PHE A 185 -18.00 -7.27 -3.54
N THR A 186 -18.58 -6.74 -2.47
CA THR A 186 -20.03 -6.63 -2.24
C THR A 186 -20.33 -5.38 -1.44
N ASP A 187 -21.61 -5.03 -1.36
CA ASP A 187 -22.12 -3.95 -0.50
C ASP A 187 -21.66 -2.53 -0.88
N HIS A 188 -21.28 -2.34 -2.14
CA HIS A 188 -21.03 -1.01 -2.68
C HIS A 188 -22.34 -0.30 -3.10
N PRO A 189 -22.34 1.04 -3.30
CA PRO A 189 -23.53 1.77 -3.71
C PRO A 189 -24.13 1.19 -4.99
N GLN A 190 -25.39 0.74 -4.93
CA GLN A 190 -26.02 -0.04 -5.99
C GLN A 190 -26.02 0.70 -7.34
N HIS A 191 -26.26 2.01 -7.33
CA HIS A 191 -26.27 2.80 -8.56
C HIS A 191 -24.89 2.83 -9.29
N LEU A 192 -23.78 2.71 -8.53
CA LEU A 192 -22.43 2.58 -9.11
C LEU A 192 -22.23 1.17 -9.68
N VAL A 193 -22.66 0.15 -8.95
CA VAL A 193 -22.58 -1.24 -9.41
C VAL A 193 -23.41 -1.42 -10.70
N ASP A 194 -24.61 -0.89 -10.75
CA ASP A 194 -25.49 -0.93 -11.93
C ASP A 194 -24.87 -0.20 -13.14
N HIS A 195 -24.21 0.94 -12.87
CA HIS A 195 -23.49 1.66 -13.92
C HIS A 195 -22.39 0.79 -14.54
N TYR A 196 -21.52 0.16 -13.74
CA TYR A 196 -20.43 -0.69 -14.25
C TYR A 196 -20.89 -2.06 -14.76
N ALA A 197 -22.05 -2.54 -14.32
CA ALA A 197 -22.68 -3.71 -14.92
C ALA A 197 -23.19 -3.40 -16.34
N ALA A 198 -23.73 -2.21 -16.56
CA ALA A 198 -24.19 -1.74 -17.87
C ALA A 198 -23.02 -1.26 -18.77
N ASN A 199 -21.94 -0.77 -18.18
CA ASN A 199 -20.73 -0.26 -18.87
C ASN A 199 -19.48 -1.03 -18.39
N PRO A 200 -19.27 -2.27 -18.82
CA PRO A 200 -18.19 -3.12 -18.33
C PRO A 200 -16.80 -2.53 -18.61
N VAL A 201 -15.89 -2.72 -17.65
CA VAL A 201 -14.47 -2.40 -17.80
C VAL A 201 -13.85 -3.40 -18.78
N LYS A 202 -13.45 -2.94 -19.95
CA LYS A 202 -12.93 -3.75 -21.07
C LYS A 202 -11.43 -3.65 -21.24
N SER A 203 -10.82 -2.59 -20.72
CA SER A 203 -9.37 -2.35 -20.76
C SER A 203 -8.58 -3.34 -19.90
N VAL A 204 -9.18 -3.86 -18.85
CA VAL A 204 -8.58 -4.91 -18.01
C VAL A 204 -8.83 -6.28 -18.63
N LYS A 205 -7.77 -6.85 -19.18
CA LYS A 205 -7.85 -8.17 -19.83
C LYS A 205 -7.86 -9.26 -18.79
N VAL A 206 -8.84 -10.15 -18.92
CA VAL A 206 -8.88 -11.42 -18.19
C VAL A 206 -7.93 -12.41 -18.83
N GLU A 207 -7.02 -12.94 -18.06
CA GLU A 207 -6.01 -13.88 -18.51
C GLU A 207 -6.24 -15.28 -17.93
N LYS A 208 -5.57 -16.28 -18.49
CA LYS A 208 -5.53 -17.62 -17.93
C LYS A 208 -4.29 -17.75 -17.05
N TYR A 209 -4.44 -18.33 -15.86
CA TYR A 209 -3.28 -18.63 -15.02
C TYR A 209 -2.38 -19.67 -15.69
N THR A 210 -1.11 -19.34 -15.85
CA THR A 210 -0.07 -20.19 -16.47
C THR A 210 1.11 -20.45 -15.55
N GLY A 211 1.08 -19.95 -14.30
CA GLY A 211 2.17 -20.12 -13.34
C GLY A 211 2.25 -21.52 -12.74
N ASN A 212 3.31 -21.78 -11.97
CA ASN A 212 3.67 -23.09 -11.41
C ASN A 212 3.28 -23.25 -9.93
N ALA A 213 2.34 -22.46 -9.41
CA ALA A 213 1.91 -22.57 -8.03
C ALA A 213 1.28 -23.95 -7.73
N THR A 214 1.58 -24.47 -6.55
CA THR A 214 1.01 -25.75 -6.08
C THR A 214 -0.45 -25.64 -5.68
N LYS A 215 -0.85 -24.43 -5.22
CA LYS A 215 -2.25 -24.07 -4.93
C LYS A 215 -2.54 -22.66 -5.44
N VAL A 216 -3.76 -22.43 -5.89
CA VAL A 216 -4.21 -21.15 -6.44
C VAL A 216 -5.49 -20.70 -5.73
N PRO A 217 -5.41 -20.24 -4.45
CA PRO A 217 -6.56 -19.73 -3.70
C PRO A 217 -7.30 -18.59 -4.41
N GLY A 218 -6.53 -17.74 -5.09
CA GLY A 218 -7.05 -16.61 -5.86
C GLY A 218 -7.44 -16.95 -7.29
N LYS A 219 -7.65 -18.24 -7.64
CA LYS A 219 -8.06 -18.59 -9.00
C LYS A 219 -9.31 -17.83 -9.41
N MET A 220 -9.25 -17.28 -10.61
CA MET A 220 -10.36 -16.53 -11.16
C MET A 220 -11.61 -17.40 -11.30
N PRO A 221 -12.79 -16.91 -10.90
CA PRO A 221 -14.04 -17.61 -11.05
C PRO A 221 -14.50 -17.63 -12.52
N LEU A 222 -15.65 -18.25 -12.74
CA LEU A 222 -16.29 -18.28 -14.06
C LEU A 222 -16.51 -16.87 -14.61
N PRO A 223 -16.54 -16.68 -15.95
CA PRO A 223 -16.61 -15.34 -16.60
C PRO A 223 -17.74 -14.46 -16.09
N ASN A 224 -18.93 -14.99 -15.88
CA ASN A 224 -20.07 -14.20 -15.37
C ASN A 224 -19.85 -13.68 -13.95
N GLU A 225 -19.21 -14.47 -13.10
CA GLU A 225 -18.84 -14.04 -11.75
C GLU A 225 -17.73 -12.99 -11.78
N HIS A 226 -16.78 -13.15 -12.70
CA HIS A 226 -15.75 -12.14 -12.90
C HIS A 226 -16.35 -10.78 -13.28
N GLN A 227 -17.27 -10.73 -14.25
CA GLN A 227 -17.91 -9.48 -14.65
C GLN A 227 -18.64 -8.82 -13.48
N ARG A 228 -19.36 -9.60 -12.68
CA ARG A 228 -20.02 -9.11 -11.46
C ARG A 228 -19.02 -8.54 -10.45
N ARG A 229 -17.92 -9.24 -10.20
CA ARG A 229 -16.88 -8.79 -9.27
C ARG A 229 -16.15 -7.55 -9.80
N MET A 230 -15.90 -7.47 -11.10
CA MET A 230 -15.32 -6.29 -11.74
C MET A 230 -16.21 -5.07 -11.59
N ALA A 231 -17.52 -5.21 -11.77
CA ALA A 231 -18.47 -4.11 -11.56
C ALA A 231 -18.47 -3.63 -10.09
N GLN A 232 -18.42 -4.54 -9.14
CA GLN A 232 -18.30 -4.20 -7.71
C GLN A 232 -16.96 -3.51 -7.40
N TYR A 233 -15.86 -4.03 -7.95
CA TYR A 233 -14.53 -3.44 -7.77
C TYR A 233 -14.45 -2.04 -8.39
N ALA A 234 -14.99 -1.84 -9.59
CA ALA A 234 -15.07 -0.53 -10.23
C ALA A 234 -15.91 0.46 -9.41
N ALA A 235 -17.05 0.01 -8.88
CA ALA A 235 -17.88 0.81 -7.97
C ALA A 235 -17.12 1.19 -6.69
N SER A 236 -16.30 0.29 -6.14
CA SER A 236 -15.49 0.57 -4.96
C SER A 236 -14.41 1.62 -5.24
N VAL A 237 -13.76 1.55 -6.40
CA VAL A 237 -12.76 2.55 -6.82
C VAL A 237 -13.40 3.94 -6.95
N GLU A 238 -14.59 4.04 -7.56
CA GLU A 238 -15.32 5.30 -7.65
C GLU A 238 -15.77 5.81 -6.27
N THR A 239 -16.15 4.92 -5.35
CA THR A 239 -16.45 5.28 -3.96
C THR A 239 -15.23 5.90 -3.27
N ILE A 240 -14.05 5.32 -3.43
CA ILE A 240 -12.79 5.89 -2.91
C ILE A 240 -12.54 7.27 -3.53
N ASP A 241 -12.69 7.40 -4.84
CA ASP A 241 -12.49 8.67 -5.54
C ASP A 241 -13.38 9.78 -4.99
N GLN A 242 -14.66 9.48 -4.74
CA GLN A 242 -15.61 10.41 -4.11
C GLN A 242 -15.17 10.81 -2.69
N CYS A 243 -14.65 9.87 -1.90
CA CYS A 243 -14.12 10.15 -0.57
C CYS A 243 -12.90 11.08 -0.62
N VAL A 244 -11.97 10.81 -1.54
CA VAL A 244 -10.80 11.67 -1.78
C VAL A 244 -11.27 13.08 -2.19
N GLY A 245 -12.19 13.19 -3.14
CA GLY A 245 -12.75 14.46 -3.59
C GLY A 245 -13.33 15.29 -2.43
N ARG A 246 -14.16 14.68 -1.57
CA ARG A 246 -14.75 15.35 -0.40
C ARG A 246 -13.70 15.95 0.54
N VAL A 247 -12.60 15.23 0.80
CA VAL A 247 -11.51 15.75 1.66
C VAL A 247 -10.76 16.90 0.96
N LEU A 248 -10.48 16.77 -0.34
CA LEU A 248 -9.80 17.82 -1.11
C LEU A 248 -10.64 19.11 -1.20
N ASP A 249 -11.95 18.96 -1.42
CA ASP A 249 -12.90 20.07 -1.44
C ASP A 249 -12.95 20.76 -0.07
N HIS A 250 -12.93 19.99 1.01
CA HIS A 250 -12.92 20.51 2.35
C HIS A 250 -11.62 21.31 2.66
N LEU A 251 -10.44 20.80 2.25
CA LEU A 251 -9.18 21.55 2.36
C LEU A 251 -9.23 22.87 1.59
N THR A 252 -9.92 22.88 0.45
CA THR A 252 -10.13 24.09 -0.36
C THR A 252 -11.05 25.06 0.37
N ALA A 253 -12.17 24.60 0.91
CA ALA A 253 -13.12 25.40 1.69
C ALA A 253 -12.49 26.01 2.96
N LEU A 254 -11.56 25.30 3.60
CA LEU A 254 -10.78 25.80 4.73
C LEU A 254 -9.67 26.80 4.31
N GLY A 255 -9.42 27.00 3.03
CA GLY A 255 -8.30 27.82 2.54
C GLY A 255 -6.91 27.24 2.80
N THR A 256 -6.82 25.94 3.15
CA THR A 256 -5.55 25.28 3.52
C THR A 256 -4.97 24.44 2.38
N ALA A 257 -5.68 24.25 1.28
CA ALA A 257 -5.27 23.39 0.16
C ALA A 257 -3.87 23.75 -0.39
N ASN A 258 -3.53 25.04 -0.47
CA ASN A 258 -2.22 25.49 -0.96
C ASN A 258 -1.06 25.30 0.03
N ASN A 259 -1.35 24.98 1.29
CA ASN A 259 -0.35 24.63 2.30
C ASN A 259 -0.45 23.16 2.73
N THR A 260 -1.08 22.30 1.91
CA THR A 260 -1.27 20.89 2.21
C THR A 260 -0.63 20.02 1.14
N ALA A 261 0.36 19.22 1.53
CA ALA A 261 0.89 18.14 0.71
C ALA A 261 -0.06 16.95 0.79
N VAL A 262 -0.38 16.33 -0.34
CA VAL A 262 -1.28 15.18 -0.44
C VAL A 262 -0.53 14.02 -1.09
N LEU A 263 -0.49 12.87 -0.41
CA LEU A 263 -0.08 11.59 -0.97
C LEU A 263 -1.30 10.71 -1.17
N TYR A 264 -1.46 10.16 -2.38
CA TYR A 264 -2.36 9.05 -2.65
C TYR A 264 -1.55 7.82 -3.01
N THR A 265 -1.75 6.71 -2.31
CA THR A 265 -1.06 5.43 -2.59
C THR A 265 -1.91 4.23 -2.16
N GLY A 266 -1.52 3.01 -2.57
CA GLY A 266 -2.05 1.75 -2.06
C GLY A 266 -1.07 1.08 -1.10
N ASP A 267 -1.53 0.17 -0.24
CA ASP A 267 -0.63 -0.65 0.57
C ASP A 267 0.08 -1.72 -0.26
N HIS A 268 -0.62 -2.34 -1.19
CA HIS A 268 -0.12 -3.24 -2.23
C HIS A 268 -1.05 -3.20 -3.45
N GLY A 269 -0.67 -3.91 -4.50
CA GLY A 269 -1.47 -4.00 -5.71
C GLY A 269 -2.61 -5.03 -5.61
N HIS A 270 -3.31 -5.25 -6.73
CA HIS A 270 -4.42 -6.19 -6.86
C HIS A 270 -4.51 -6.77 -8.26
N MET A 271 -4.71 -8.09 -8.35
CA MET A 271 -4.69 -8.83 -9.61
C MET A 271 -5.94 -8.62 -10.45
N ASN A 272 -7.10 -8.81 -9.89
CA ASN A 272 -8.46 -8.67 -10.47
C ASN A 272 -8.61 -9.13 -11.94
N GLY A 273 -8.13 -10.33 -12.23
CA GLY A 273 -8.18 -10.95 -13.57
C GLY A 273 -6.83 -11.04 -14.27
N HIS A 274 -5.86 -10.21 -13.91
CA HIS A 274 -4.51 -10.34 -14.41
C HIS A 274 -3.92 -11.70 -13.99
N HIS A 275 -3.18 -12.34 -14.85
CA HIS A 275 -2.68 -13.71 -14.71
C HIS A 275 -3.76 -14.76 -14.36
N GLY A 276 -5.04 -14.49 -14.61
CA GLY A 276 -6.14 -15.36 -14.22
C GLY A 276 -6.35 -15.46 -12.71
N LEU A 277 -5.95 -14.42 -11.96
CA LEU A 277 -5.97 -14.39 -10.50
C LEU A 277 -6.81 -13.23 -9.96
N TYR A 278 -7.38 -13.46 -8.78
CA TYR A 278 -7.85 -12.43 -7.86
C TYR A 278 -6.87 -12.28 -6.70
N TYR A 279 -7.10 -11.25 -5.88
CA TYR A 279 -6.29 -10.93 -4.72
C TYR A 279 -4.89 -10.41 -5.09
N LYS A 280 -3.88 -10.72 -4.32
CA LYS A 280 -2.55 -10.14 -4.29
C LYS A 280 -1.46 -11.23 -4.14
N GLY A 281 -0.37 -10.96 -3.45
CA GLY A 281 0.70 -11.92 -3.25
C GLY A 281 0.25 -13.29 -2.70
N ASN A 282 -0.82 -13.32 -1.92
CA ASN A 282 -1.43 -14.55 -1.39
C ASN A 282 -2.44 -15.23 -2.34
N ALA A 283 -2.57 -14.77 -3.58
CA ALA A 283 -3.41 -15.43 -4.59
C ALA A 283 -2.89 -16.81 -4.99
N THR A 284 -1.62 -17.10 -4.72
CA THR A 284 -0.97 -18.38 -5.03
C THR A 284 -0.16 -18.90 -3.84
N ILE A 285 0.10 -20.22 -3.83
CA ILE A 285 1.06 -20.87 -2.95
C ILE A 285 2.03 -21.69 -3.81
N PRO A 286 3.34 -21.38 -3.80
CA PRO A 286 3.98 -20.26 -3.08
C PRO A 286 3.46 -18.89 -3.54
N GLN A 287 3.70 -17.88 -2.70
CA GLN A 287 3.25 -16.50 -2.91
C GLN A 287 3.80 -15.94 -4.22
N ASN A 288 2.98 -15.13 -4.91
CA ASN A 288 3.42 -14.44 -6.12
C ASN A 288 3.95 -13.02 -5.83
N PHE A 289 4.74 -12.52 -6.79
CA PHE A 289 5.27 -11.16 -6.82
C PHE A 289 5.06 -10.51 -8.19
N TYR A 290 3.95 -10.83 -8.86
CA TYR A 290 3.61 -10.19 -10.14
C TYR A 290 3.50 -8.67 -9.99
N ASP A 291 3.82 -7.94 -11.04
CA ASP A 291 3.80 -6.48 -11.00
C ASP A 291 2.45 -5.94 -10.52
N GLU A 292 1.35 -6.56 -10.86
CA GLU A 292 0.02 -6.20 -10.38
C GLU A 292 -0.17 -6.40 -8.86
N SER A 293 0.60 -7.27 -8.22
CA SER A 293 0.57 -7.48 -6.76
C SER A 293 1.50 -6.55 -6.01
N ILE A 294 2.65 -6.17 -6.60
CA ILE A 294 3.71 -5.42 -5.93
C ILE A 294 3.73 -3.94 -6.29
N ARG A 295 3.12 -3.53 -7.41
CA ARG A 295 3.01 -2.12 -7.78
C ARG A 295 1.79 -1.49 -7.15
N VAL A 296 1.92 -0.21 -6.80
CA VAL A 296 0.86 0.58 -6.16
C VAL A 296 0.67 1.89 -6.92
N PRO A 297 -0.52 2.48 -6.93
CA PRO A 297 -0.67 3.87 -7.32
C PRO A 297 0.18 4.76 -6.41
N CYS A 298 0.80 5.79 -6.95
CA CYS A 298 1.53 6.76 -6.13
C CYS A 298 1.50 8.13 -6.79
N VAL A 299 0.81 9.06 -6.15
CA VAL A 299 0.69 10.45 -6.58
C VAL A 299 1.00 11.38 -5.42
N TRP A 300 1.91 12.31 -5.63
CA TRP A 300 2.16 13.42 -4.73
C TRP A 300 1.68 14.74 -5.32
N ARG A 301 0.89 15.50 -4.55
CA ARG A 301 0.50 16.87 -4.87
C ARG A 301 1.06 17.81 -3.81
N MET A 302 1.85 18.80 -4.24
CA MET A 302 2.40 19.85 -3.40
C MET A 302 2.16 21.22 -4.06
N PRO A 303 1.02 21.86 -3.81
CA PRO A 303 0.65 23.11 -4.47
C PRO A 303 1.70 24.21 -4.28
N GLY A 304 2.06 24.89 -5.40
CA GLY A 304 3.04 25.98 -5.41
C GLY A 304 4.51 25.54 -5.21
N LYS A 305 4.78 24.24 -5.09
CA LYS A 305 6.15 23.71 -4.91
C LYS A 305 6.54 22.66 -5.94
N SER A 306 5.61 21.81 -6.38
CA SER A 306 5.88 20.83 -7.42
C SER A 306 5.31 21.29 -8.76
N ALA A 307 5.95 20.89 -9.86
CA ALA A 307 5.38 21.06 -11.18
C ALA A 307 4.15 20.14 -11.35
N ALA A 308 3.05 20.71 -11.81
CA ALA A 308 1.79 20.00 -12.02
C ALA A 308 1.85 19.09 -13.24
N GLY A 309 1.17 17.95 -13.18
CA GLY A 309 0.98 17.03 -14.31
C GLY A 309 2.25 16.29 -14.74
N GLN A 310 3.23 16.15 -13.88
CA GLN A 310 4.46 15.43 -14.19
C GLN A 310 4.35 13.93 -13.93
N VAL A 311 5.09 13.16 -14.72
CA VAL A 311 5.32 11.74 -14.50
C VAL A 311 6.80 11.53 -14.21
N SER A 312 7.11 11.09 -12.99
CA SER A 312 8.46 10.69 -12.59
C SER A 312 8.65 9.20 -12.79
N ARG A 313 9.69 8.81 -13.52
CA ARG A 313 10.05 7.40 -13.72
C ARG A 313 10.93 6.83 -12.61
N SER A 314 11.19 7.60 -11.56
CA SER A 314 11.91 7.14 -10.38
C SER A 314 11.24 5.91 -9.76
N TRP A 315 12.04 4.98 -9.29
CA TRP A 315 11.56 3.80 -8.57
C TRP A 315 11.43 4.15 -7.10
N VAL A 316 10.23 3.98 -6.58
CA VAL A 316 9.89 4.43 -5.22
C VAL A 316 9.16 3.31 -4.45
N ASN A 317 9.21 3.37 -3.12
CA ASN A 317 8.48 2.45 -2.26
C ASN A 317 7.97 3.12 -0.96
N HIS A 318 7.34 2.35 -0.07
CA HIS A 318 6.78 2.89 1.18
C HIS A 318 7.82 3.45 2.14
N CYS A 319 9.04 2.92 2.14
CA CYS A 319 10.12 3.47 2.95
C CYS A 319 10.51 4.89 2.47
N ASP A 320 10.41 5.15 1.16
CA ASP A 320 10.66 6.47 0.58
C ASP A 320 9.55 7.46 0.96
N GLN A 321 8.29 6.99 1.02
CA GLN A 321 7.17 7.82 1.48
C GLN A 321 7.39 8.25 2.92
N PHE A 322 7.84 7.34 3.78
CA PHE A 322 8.17 7.63 5.17
C PHE A 322 9.22 8.75 5.28
N GLU A 323 10.35 8.62 4.58
CA GLU A 323 11.42 9.62 4.60
C GLU A 323 10.97 10.96 4.00
N THR A 324 10.20 10.90 2.91
CA THR A 324 9.66 12.11 2.28
C THR A 324 8.77 12.89 3.23
N ILE A 325 7.91 12.21 3.97
CA ILE A 325 7.01 12.84 4.94
C ILE A 325 7.82 13.47 6.09
N LEU A 326 8.82 12.77 6.62
CA LEU A 326 9.68 13.31 7.68
C LEU A 326 10.45 14.55 7.22
N GLU A 327 11.04 14.50 6.02
CA GLU A 327 11.76 15.66 5.47
C GLU A 327 10.84 16.84 5.22
N LEU A 328 9.65 16.63 4.64
CA LEU A 328 8.61 17.66 4.48
C LEU A 328 8.21 18.29 5.80
N ALA A 329 8.09 17.47 6.84
CA ALA A 329 7.75 17.91 8.18
C ALA A 329 8.92 18.59 8.90
N SER A 330 10.14 18.53 8.36
CA SER A 330 11.37 18.95 9.05
C SER A 330 11.53 18.23 10.40
N VAL A 331 11.23 16.93 10.41
CA VAL A 331 11.37 16.03 11.57
C VAL A 331 12.47 15.03 11.27
N SER A 332 13.44 14.92 12.15
CA SER A 332 14.53 13.93 12.04
C SER A 332 14.29 12.71 12.92
N ARG A 333 14.72 11.55 12.45
CA ARG A 333 14.88 10.40 13.34
C ARG A 333 16.00 10.67 14.35
N LYS A 334 15.76 10.36 15.62
CA LYS A 334 16.78 10.47 16.68
C LYS A 334 17.78 9.29 16.70
N HIS A 335 17.59 8.27 15.84
CA HIS A 335 18.36 7.02 15.83
C HIS A 335 18.81 6.64 14.42
N ASP A 336 19.97 6.02 14.35
CA ASP A 336 20.76 5.51 13.24
C ASP A 336 20.16 5.59 11.83
N VAL A 337 20.53 6.64 11.12
CA VAL A 337 20.17 6.89 9.72
C VAL A 337 20.71 5.78 8.79
N GLU A 338 21.80 5.09 9.19
CA GLU A 338 22.46 4.04 8.40
C GLU A 338 21.56 2.82 8.13
N LEU A 339 20.52 2.63 8.94
CA LEU A 339 19.63 1.48 8.87
C LEU A 339 18.33 1.73 8.11
N ASN A 340 18.20 2.91 7.50
CA ASN A 340 17.02 3.30 6.78
C ASN A 340 17.17 3.04 5.27
N PRO A 341 16.33 2.15 4.70
CA PRO A 341 16.35 1.86 3.27
C PRO A 341 15.65 2.92 2.41
N GLY A 342 14.93 3.87 3.02
CA GLY A 342 14.16 4.90 2.32
C GLY A 342 15.02 6.02 1.75
N ILE A 343 14.64 6.54 0.59
CA ILE A 343 15.21 7.73 -0.05
C ILE A 343 14.11 8.77 -0.15
N SER A 344 14.32 9.96 0.41
CA SER A 344 13.32 11.02 0.32
C SER A 344 13.09 11.47 -1.12
N LEU A 345 11.84 11.61 -1.51
CA LEU A 345 11.41 12.11 -2.82
C LEU A 345 11.29 13.65 -2.85
N LEU A 346 11.54 14.32 -1.73
CA LEU A 346 11.37 15.78 -1.66
C LEU A 346 12.17 16.53 -2.73
N PRO A 347 13.43 16.17 -3.07
CA PRO A 347 14.13 16.79 -4.18
C PRO A 347 13.37 16.66 -5.51
N THR A 348 12.86 15.47 -5.84
CA THR A 348 12.05 15.22 -7.05
C THR A 348 10.76 16.06 -7.02
N LEU A 349 10.07 16.10 -5.86
CA LEU A 349 8.85 16.91 -5.70
C LEU A 349 9.10 18.41 -5.88
N LEU A 350 10.32 18.87 -5.63
CA LEU A 350 10.76 20.25 -5.84
C LEU A 350 11.38 20.49 -7.23
N GLY A 351 11.27 19.53 -8.15
CA GLY A 351 11.81 19.64 -9.51
C GLY A 351 13.34 19.56 -9.60
N LYS A 352 14.00 19.03 -8.56
CA LYS A 352 15.44 18.80 -8.53
C LYS A 352 15.77 17.35 -8.94
N ALA A 353 16.99 17.12 -9.45
CA ALA A 353 17.49 15.76 -9.64
C ALA A 353 17.55 15.05 -8.26
N ASN A 354 17.17 13.78 -8.24
CA ASN A 354 17.24 12.94 -7.05
C ASN A 354 18.02 11.66 -7.36
N ASP A 355 18.75 11.18 -6.40
CA ASP A 355 19.29 9.82 -6.44
C ASP A 355 18.11 8.86 -6.33
N THR A 356 17.86 8.12 -7.39
CA THR A 356 16.80 7.14 -7.44
C THR A 356 17.40 5.75 -7.51
N ARG A 357 16.74 4.79 -6.89
CA ARG A 357 17.11 3.40 -7.09
C ARG A 357 16.63 2.93 -8.47
N ASP A 358 17.30 1.94 -8.99
CA ASP A 358 16.99 1.24 -10.24
C ASP A 358 16.50 -0.21 -10.00
N ILE A 359 16.25 -0.54 -8.73
CA ILE A 359 15.76 -1.85 -8.28
C ILE A 359 14.56 -1.68 -7.35
N ALA A 360 13.64 -2.66 -7.39
CA ALA A 360 12.63 -2.84 -6.36
C ALA A 360 12.89 -4.15 -5.62
N ILE A 361 12.76 -4.10 -4.29
CA ILE A 361 12.85 -5.26 -3.40
C ILE A 361 11.53 -5.44 -2.70
N CYS A 362 11.09 -6.70 -2.59
CA CYS A 362 9.86 -7.05 -1.95
C CYS A 362 10.04 -8.36 -1.18
N GLU A 363 9.46 -8.44 0.00
CA GLU A 363 9.54 -9.61 0.88
C GLU A 363 8.14 -10.09 1.20
N TYR A 364 7.91 -11.39 1.10
CA TYR A 364 6.69 -11.97 1.60
C TYR A 364 6.99 -13.36 2.15
N GLY A 365 6.87 -13.41 3.43
CA GLY A 365 7.09 -14.65 4.06
C GLY A 365 8.52 -15.19 3.88
N ASN A 366 8.67 -16.44 3.42
CA ASN A 366 9.96 -17.08 3.13
C ASN A 366 10.46 -16.80 1.71
N ALA A 367 9.98 -15.76 1.08
CA ALA A 367 10.40 -15.39 -0.26
C ALA A 367 10.87 -13.93 -0.30
N GLN A 368 11.89 -13.71 -1.11
CA GLN A 368 12.47 -12.41 -1.39
C GLN A 368 12.49 -12.21 -2.90
N MET A 369 12.13 -11.03 -3.34
CA MET A 369 12.10 -10.67 -4.73
C MET A 369 12.96 -9.45 -4.98
N ILE A 370 13.73 -9.47 -6.05
CA ILE A 370 14.35 -8.31 -6.65
C ILE A 370 13.88 -8.13 -8.08
N ARG A 371 13.53 -6.91 -8.42
CA ARG A 371 13.18 -6.48 -9.78
C ARG A 371 14.14 -5.41 -10.23
N THR A 372 14.74 -5.61 -11.39
CA THR A 372 15.52 -4.62 -12.16
C THR A 372 14.70 -4.17 -13.36
N SER A 373 15.23 -3.29 -14.20
CA SER A 373 14.59 -2.92 -15.48
C SER A 373 14.53 -4.08 -16.49
N LYS A 374 15.35 -5.13 -16.30
CA LYS A 374 15.46 -6.25 -17.25
C LYS A 374 14.91 -7.57 -16.71
N LEU A 375 15.09 -7.81 -15.42
CA LEU A 375 14.86 -9.12 -14.82
C LEU A 375 14.16 -8.98 -13.47
N LYS A 376 13.20 -9.85 -13.19
CA LYS A 376 12.70 -10.12 -11.86
C LYS A 376 13.20 -11.48 -11.40
N VAL A 377 13.71 -11.55 -10.16
CA VAL A 377 14.16 -12.80 -9.54
C VAL A 377 13.45 -12.98 -8.21
N ILE A 378 12.91 -14.16 -7.98
CA ILE A 378 12.27 -14.54 -6.72
C ILE A 378 13.06 -15.67 -6.10
N LYS A 379 13.66 -15.40 -4.95
CA LYS A 379 14.35 -16.39 -4.11
C LYS A 379 13.36 -16.96 -3.09
N ARG A 380 13.34 -18.28 -2.96
CA ARG A 380 12.47 -18.98 -2.01
C ARG A 380 13.29 -19.77 -1.00
N PHE A 381 12.99 -19.54 0.27
CA PHE A 381 13.68 -20.18 1.40
C PHE A 381 12.74 -21.19 2.05
N GLY A 382 12.69 -22.39 1.54
CA GLY A 382 11.84 -23.46 2.07
C GLY A 382 11.96 -24.73 1.25
N ARG A 383 11.70 -25.87 1.88
CA ARG A 383 11.76 -27.15 1.19
C ARG A 383 10.64 -27.27 0.15
N GLY A 384 10.99 -27.59 -1.08
CA GLY A 384 10.05 -27.91 -2.15
C GLY A 384 9.54 -26.72 -2.98
N PHE A 385 9.99 -25.50 -2.72
CA PHE A 385 9.69 -24.35 -3.56
C PHE A 385 10.90 -23.99 -4.43
N LEU A 386 10.65 -23.78 -5.71
CA LEU A 386 11.68 -23.40 -6.67
C LEU A 386 11.76 -21.89 -6.82
N ASP A 387 12.97 -21.40 -7.04
CA ASP A 387 13.21 -20.03 -7.44
C ASP A 387 12.54 -19.73 -8.80
N GLU A 388 12.25 -18.47 -9.05
CA GLU A 388 11.66 -18.02 -10.31
C GLU A 388 12.44 -16.84 -10.86
N ALA A 389 12.44 -16.70 -12.19
CA ALA A 389 12.93 -15.51 -12.87
C ALA A 389 12.05 -15.18 -14.08
N TYR A 390 11.88 -13.87 -14.35
CA TYR A 390 11.08 -13.35 -15.46
C TYR A 390 11.89 -12.35 -16.26
N ASP A 391 11.95 -12.52 -17.59
CA ASP A 391 12.60 -11.60 -18.53
C ASP A 391 11.64 -10.43 -18.86
N LEU A 392 11.82 -9.32 -18.20
CA LEU A 392 10.91 -8.17 -18.32
C LEU A 392 11.07 -7.37 -19.63
N ILE A 393 12.10 -7.66 -20.42
CA ILE A 393 12.29 -7.06 -21.73
C ILE A 393 11.42 -7.76 -22.77
N ASN A 394 11.47 -9.11 -22.79
CA ASN A 394 10.78 -9.92 -23.78
C ASN A 394 9.40 -10.39 -23.29
N ASP A 395 9.21 -10.49 -21.99
CA ASP A 395 7.97 -10.87 -21.32
C ASP A 395 7.62 -9.90 -20.17
N PRO A 396 7.26 -8.64 -20.46
CA PRO A 396 6.90 -7.66 -19.45
C PRO A 396 5.64 -8.04 -18.66
N ARG A 397 4.92 -9.08 -19.10
CA ARG A 397 3.74 -9.63 -18.44
C ARG A 397 4.05 -10.81 -17.52
N GLU A 398 5.30 -11.21 -17.38
CA GLU A 398 5.73 -12.25 -16.43
C GLU A 398 4.97 -13.59 -16.60
N THR A 399 4.74 -13.99 -17.86
CA THR A 399 3.95 -15.18 -18.19
C THR A 399 4.79 -16.45 -18.20
N THR A 400 6.12 -16.31 -18.33
CA THR A 400 7.05 -17.42 -18.52
C THR A 400 8.20 -17.36 -17.50
N ASN A 401 8.29 -18.36 -16.64
CA ASN A 401 9.45 -18.53 -15.76
C ASN A 401 10.66 -19.00 -16.56
N VAL A 402 11.67 -18.14 -16.66
CA VAL A 402 12.89 -18.37 -17.43
C VAL A 402 14.10 -18.72 -16.57
N ILE A 403 13.92 -19.08 -15.29
CA ILE A 403 15.02 -19.31 -14.33
C ILE A 403 16.12 -20.22 -14.89
N GLU A 404 15.74 -21.33 -15.56
CA GLU A 404 16.70 -22.29 -16.10
C GLU A 404 17.58 -21.68 -17.21
N ASN A 405 17.05 -20.71 -17.94
CA ASN A 405 17.76 -20.05 -19.05
C ASN A 405 18.70 -18.93 -18.57
N VAL A 406 18.35 -18.28 -17.43
CA VAL A 406 19.04 -17.05 -16.99
C VAL A 406 19.96 -17.25 -15.78
N ARG A 407 19.87 -18.37 -15.05
CA ARG A 407 20.60 -18.59 -13.79
C ARG A 407 22.14 -18.43 -13.88
N ASN A 408 22.70 -18.55 -15.06
CA ASN A 408 24.14 -18.34 -15.33
C ASN A 408 24.44 -17.01 -15.99
N SER A 409 23.47 -16.13 -16.19
CA SER A 409 23.66 -14.83 -16.80
C SER A 409 24.24 -13.81 -15.82
N SER A 410 24.91 -12.80 -16.35
CA SER A 410 25.42 -11.65 -15.56
C SER A 410 24.27 -10.85 -14.93
N ASP A 411 23.14 -10.69 -15.62
CA ASP A 411 21.97 -9.97 -15.10
C ASP A 411 21.37 -10.70 -13.88
N TYR A 412 21.29 -12.03 -13.90
CA TYR A 412 20.84 -12.83 -12.77
C TYR A 412 21.80 -12.74 -11.58
N THR A 413 23.10 -12.92 -11.83
CA THR A 413 24.14 -12.82 -10.79
C THR A 413 24.15 -11.43 -10.18
N GLY A 414 24.09 -10.38 -11.00
CA GLY A 414 24.03 -9.00 -10.54
C GLY A 414 22.78 -8.70 -9.69
N ALA A 415 21.60 -9.21 -10.09
CA ALA A 415 20.37 -9.09 -9.31
C ALA A 415 20.51 -9.77 -7.94
N LEU A 416 21.04 -11.00 -7.88
CA LEU A 416 21.26 -11.70 -6.61
C LEU A 416 22.28 -11.01 -5.72
N THR A 417 23.37 -10.45 -6.29
CA THR A 417 24.34 -9.67 -5.53
C THR A 417 23.66 -8.47 -4.90
N SER A 418 22.90 -7.68 -5.67
CA SER A 418 22.17 -6.52 -5.16
C SER A 418 21.14 -6.89 -4.08
N LEU A 419 20.46 -8.03 -4.22
CA LEU A 419 19.54 -8.55 -3.22
C LEU A 419 20.27 -8.92 -1.92
N THR A 420 21.39 -9.63 -2.04
CA THR A 420 22.23 -10.04 -0.91
C THR A 420 22.81 -8.81 -0.18
N ASP A 421 23.32 -7.85 -0.92
CA ASP A 421 23.87 -6.60 -0.36
C ASP A 421 22.81 -5.81 0.41
N HIS A 422 21.59 -5.74 -0.15
CA HIS A 422 20.47 -5.11 0.56
C HIS A 422 20.20 -5.79 1.90
N PHE A 423 20.11 -7.12 1.93
CA PHE A 423 19.84 -7.85 3.18
C PHE A 423 21.01 -7.75 4.16
N ASN A 424 22.27 -7.84 3.67
CA ASN A 424 23.44 -7.67 4.53
C ASN A 424 23.47 -6.28 5.16
N LYS A 425 23.02 -5.25 4.43
CA LYS A 425 22.98 -3.88 4.92
C LYS A 425 21.85 -3.62 5.92
N PHE A 426 20.66 -4.12 5.66
CA PHE A 426 19.45 -3.68 6.36
C PHE A 426 18.83 -4.72 7.31
N ARG A 427 19.04 -6.03 7.09
CA ARG A 427 18.37 -7.08 7.86
C ARG A 427 18.72 -7.10 9.35
N PHE A 428 19.97 -6.83 9.70
CA PHE A 428 20.46 -6.95 11.07
C PHE A 428 20.38 -5.66 11.88
N ALA A 429 19.68 -4.70 11.38
CA ALA A 429 19.55 -3.39 11.98
C ALA A 429 18.58 -3.38 13.16
N GLY A 430 18.99 -3.93 14.29
CA GLY A 430 18.46 -3.50 15.58
C GLY A 430 17.29 -4.27 16.16
N LEU A 431 16.90 -5.42 15.62
CA LEU A 431 15.87 -6.27 16.23
C LEU A 431 16.46 -7.51 16.92
N GLU A 432 17.56 -7.36 17.67
CA GLU A 432 17.97 -8.37 18.64
C GLU A 432 16.81 -8.64 19.60
N GLY A 433 16.28 -9.88 19.55
CA GLY A 433 15.22 -10.34 20.43
C GLY A 433 13.80 -10.36 19.85
N PHE A 434 13.58 -10.06 18.58
CA PHE A 434 12.29 -10.35 17.94
C PHE A 434 12.20 -11.84 17.55
N THR A 435 12.04 -12.70 18.55
CA THR A 435 11.72 -14.12 18.38
C THR A 435 10.22 -14.38 18.43
N GLY A 436 9.41 -13.39 18.06
CA GLY A 436 7.98 -13.56 17.96
C GLY A 436 7.68 -14.69 16.96
N SER A 437 6.99 -15.74 17.42
CA SER A 437 6.49 -16.78 16.52
C SER A 437 5.66 -16.12 15.44
N ILE A 438 6.16 -16.17 14.20
CA ILE A 438 5.41 -15.71 13.03
C ILE A 438 4.13 -16.52 12.97
N PRO A 439 2.96 -15.89 12.88
CA PRO A 439 1.70 -16.60 12.85
C PRO A 439 1.70 -17.63 11.71
N LYS A 440 1.34 -18.88 12.02
CA LYS A 440 1.05 -19.88 10.99
C LYS A 440 -0.10 -19.35 10.17
N HIS A 441 0.11 -19.16 8.87
CA HIS A 441 -0.95 -18.72 7.99
C HIS A 441 -1.43 -19.86 7.10
N ASN A 442 -2.73 -20.08 7.08
CA ASN A 442 -3.57 -20.86 6.12
C ASN A 442 -2.83 -21.95 5.33
N GLY A 443 -2.29 -22.98 6.03
CA GLY A 443 -1.69 -24.15 5.41
C GLY A 443 -0.23 -24.01 4.98
N GLY A 444 0.42 -22.92 5.36
CA GLY A 444 1.86 -22.77 5.24
C GLY A 444 2.62 -23.47 6.37
N GLU A 445 3.75 -24.06 6.06
CA GLU A 445 4.76 -24.47 7.04
C GLU A 445 5.16 -23.25 7.89
N PRO A 446 5.48 -23.43 9.18
CA PRO A 446 6.04 -22.32 9.97
C PRO A 446 7.31 -21.83 9.28
N TRP A 447 7.48 -20.50 9.25
CA TRP A 447 8.72 -19.87 8.81
C TRP A 447 9.88 -20.47 9.59
N SER A 448 10.51 -21.51 9.06
CA SER A 448 11.72 -22.04 9.64
C SER A 448 12.83 -21.06 9.33
N GLY A 449 13.21 -20.34 10.35
CA GLY A 449 14.34 -19.46 10.46
C GLY A 449 15.11 -19.06 9.20
N ILE A 450 15.22 -17.84 9.05
CA ILE A 450 16.40 -17.29 8.42
C ILE A 450 17.44 -17.18 9.51
#